data_073a9e54aa957c0ef0100736beb2689b
#
_entry.id   073a9e54aa957c0ef0100736beb2689b
#
_cell.length_a   1.000
_cell.length_b   1.000
_cell.length_c   1.000
_cell.angle_alpha   90.00
_cell.angle_beta   90.00
_cell.angle_gamma   90.00
#
_symmetry.space_group_name_H-M   'P 1'
#
loop_
_entity.id
_entity.type
_entity.pdbx_description
1 polymer ?
#
loop_
_entity_poly.entity_id
_entity_poly.type
_entity_poly.pdbx_seq_one_letter_code
_entity_poly.pdbx_strand_id
1 'polypeptide(L)'
;MAERILSEIPARGRLETLCRVGRTYEDYLAFLGLNFGVQPVEVDTVVGSADGKVLFTMMFSCGLMLAFLRDAKTAQTTTRIFNMLQNAAGLEFFMTLFPAVLGDNGPEFSNPKMVEFFRPDPKHNPTKLERRTWMFFCDPYRSSQKPHVENNHLLVRRVMPKGASFDGLRQEQVDRMTSHVNSYPRASLDGKTPYDAFVSFYGERGRGFLEKMNVRRVNADCVTLDPSLLGPDFKREADNAILRKKGVIE
;
A
#
# COMPACT_ATOMS: atom_id res chain seq x y z
N MET A 1 14.37 -10.34 32.26
CA MET A 1 14.02 -8.92 32.00
C MET A 1 12.89 -8.78 31.00
N ALA A 2 12.87 -9.47 29.87
CA ALA A 2 11.80 -9.43 28.88
C ALA A 2 10.41 -9.90 29.41
N GLU A 3 10.37 -10.95 30.22
CA GLU A 3 9.13 -11.47 30.83
C GLU A 3 8.45 -10.47 31.78
N ARG A 4 9.24 -9.67 32.51
CA ARG A 4 8.73 -8.67 33.45
C ARG A 4 8.09 -7.49 32.74
N ILE A 5 8.62 -7.07 31.60
CA ILE A 5 8.06 -6.00 30.76
C ILE A 5 6.73 -6.43 30.14
N LEU A 6 6.64 -7.71 29.68
CA LEU A 6 5.42 -8.26 29.09
C LEU A 6 4.27 -8.42 30.08
N SER A 7 4.55 -8.54 31.40
CA SER A 7 3.51 -8.68 32.43
C SER A 7 2.75 -7.37 32.71
N GLU A 8 3.34 -6.23 32.40
CA GLU A 8 2.78 -4.89 32.64
C GLU A 8 1.94 -4.36 31.48
N ILE A 9 1.98 -5.03 30.30
CA ILE A 9 1.23 -4.61 29.10
C ILE A 9 -0.14 -5.30 29.07
N PRO A 10 -1.27 -4.60 28.78
CA PRO A 10 -2.56 -5.21 28.56
C PRO A 10 -2.50 -6.33 27.51
N ALA A 11 -3.35 -7.35 27.62
CA ALA A 11 -3.29 -8.54 26.76
C ALA A 11 -3.28 -8.20 25.25
N ARG A 12 -4.05 -7.18 24.82
CA ARG A 12 -4.06 -6.68 23.45
C ARG A 12 -2.70 -6.06 23.05
N GLY A 13 -2.10 -5.25 23.89
CA GLY A 13 -0.78 -4.66 23.66
C GLY A 13 0.35 -5.68 23.66
N ARG A 14 0.23 -6.79 24.41
CA ARG A 14 1.20 -7.91 24.37
C ARG A 14 1.20 -8.62 23.02
N LEU A 15 0.04 -8.90 22.45
CA LEU A 15 -0.07 -9.51 21.11
C LEU A 15 0.50 -8.60 20.03
N GLU A 16 0.23 -7.30 20.09
CA GLU A 16 0.78 -6.31 19.17
C GLU A 16 2.30 -6.20 19.29
N THR A 17 2.84 -6.29 20.50
CA THR A 17 4.30 -6.30 20.74
C THR A 17 4.95 -7.59 20.24
N LEU A 18 4.34 -8.76 20.50
CA LEU A 18 4.88 -10.05 20.08
C LEU A 18 4.91 -10.22 18.55
N CYS A 19 3.94 -9.66 17.83
CA CYS A 19 3.93 -9.76 16.37
C CYS A 19 5.06 -8.95 15.70
N ARG A 20 5.68 -8.01 16.43
CA ARG A 20 6.78 -7.15 15.94
C ARG A 20 8.17 -7.67 16.26
N VAL A 21 8.30 -8.71 17.08
CA VAL A 21 9.60 -9.32 17.37
C VAL A 21 10.25 -9.82 16.09
N GLY A 22 11.46 -9.36 15.80
CA GLY A 22 12.19 -9.64 14.57
C GLY A 22 11.60 -8.93 13.31
N ARG A 23 10.83 -7.85 13.51
CA ARG A 23 10.19 -7.06 12.44
C ARG A 23 10.24 -5.55 12.71
N THR A 24 11.13 -5.10 13.57
CA THR A 24 11.33 -3.67 13.85
C THR A 24 11.97 -2.96 12.64
N TYR A 25 12.05 -1.64 12.70
CA TYR A 25 12.77 -0.88 11.68
C TYR A 25 14.28 -1.19 11.69
N GLU A 26 14.84 -1.50 12.85
CA GLU A 26 16.23 -1.96 12.98
C GLU A 26 16.43 -3.32 12.29
N ASP A 27 15.50 -4.28 12.51
CA ASP A 27 15.50 -5.58 11.81
C ASP A 27 15.38 -5.38 10.28
N TYR A 28 14.59 -4.40 9.83
CA TYR A 28 14.48 -4.03 8.41
C TYR A 28 15.81 -3.55 7.83
N LEU A 29 16.50 -2.65 8.54
CA LEU A 29 17.82 -2.16 8.10
C LEU A 29 18.85 -3.28 8.06
N ALA A 30 18.84 -4.16 9.07
CA ALA A 30 19.71 -5.34 9.09
C ALA A 30 19.38 -6.28 7.91
N PHE A 31 18.11 -6.51 7.62
CA PHE A 31 17.67 -7.30 6.46
C PHE A 31 18.18 -6.70 5.14
N LEU A 32 18.04 -5.40 4.93
CA LEU A 32 18.57 -4.74 3.72
C LEU A 32 20.09 -4.83 3.61
N GLY A 33 20.80 -4.72 4.73
CA GLY A 33 22.26 -4.87 4.79
C GLY A 33 22.76 -6.27 4.40
N LEU A 34 21.93 -7.30 4.63
CA LEU A 34 22.24 -8.69 4.25
C LEU A 34 21.72 -9.06 2.85
N ASN A 35 20.81 -8.30 2.29
CA ASN A 35 20.13 -8.58 1.01
C ASN A 35 20.29 -7.41 0.04
N PHE A 36 21.51 -7.20 -0.45
CA PHE A 36 21.84 -6.12 -1.38
C PHE A 36 20.98 -6.17 -2.64
N GLY A 37 20.46 -4.98 -3.05
CA GLY A 37 19.65 -4.83 -4.26
C GLY A 37 18.18 -5.16 -4.09
N VAL A 38 17.75 -5.64 -2.92
CA VAL A 38 16.32 -5.81 -2.62
C VAL A 38 15.61 -4.46 -2.67
N GLN A 39 14.50 -4.42 -3.39
CA GLN A 39 13.64 -3.24 -3.50
C GLN A 39 12.41 -3.43 -2.63
N PRO A 40 12.36 -2.85 -1.43
CA PRO A 40 11.21 -2.99 -0.53
C PRO A 40 10.00 -2.24 -1.07
N VAL A 41 8.81 -2.69 -0.63
CA VAL A 41 7.55 -2.01 -0.91
C VAL A 41 7.03 -1.36 0.37
N GLU A 42 6.84 -0.04 0.34
CA GLU A 42 6.22 0.69 1.44
C GLU A 42 4.70 0.59 1.33
N VAL A 43 4.03 0.35 2.45
CA VAL A 43 2.56 0.25 2.49
C VAL A 43 1.97 1.22 3.50
N ASP A 44 0.77 1.75 3.17
CA ASP A 44 0.05 2.67 4.03
C ASP A 44 -1.45 2.66 3.75
N THR A 45 -2.24 3.30 4.61
CA THR A 45 -3.67 3.45 4.43
C THR A 45 -4.08 4.92 4.42
N VAL A 46 -4.62 5.39 3.29
CA VAL A 46 -5.21 6.72 3.18
C VAL A 46 -6.66 6.66 3.67
N VAL A 47 -6.96 7.45 4.70
CA VAL A 47 -8.31 7.59 5.25
C VAL A 47 -8.96 8.84 4.65
N GLY A 48 -10.21 8.73 4.23
CA GLY A 48 -11.06 9.84 3.80
C GLY A 48 -11.84 10.42 4.99
N SER A 49 -13.11 10.06 5.10
CA SER A 49 -13.94 10.28 6.29
C SER A 49 -13.65 9.24 7.38
N ALA A 50 -14.08 9.51 8.64
CA ALA A 50 -13.66 8.74 9.81
C ALA A 50 -14.10 7.26 9.77
N ASP A 51 -15.33 6.97 9.31
CA ASP A 51 -15.97 5.64 9.43
C ASP A 51 -16.27 4.97 8.08
N GLY A 52 -15.64 5.46 6.99
CA GLY A 52 -15.92 4.99 5.64
C GLY A 52 -14.86 4.05 5.08
N LYS A 53 -15.00 3.76 3.79
CA LYS A 53 -13.98 3.04 3.01
C LYS A 53 -12.63 3.74 3.10
N VAL A 54 -11.57 2.93 3.04
CA VAL A 54 -10.19 3.40 3.07
C VAL A 54 -9.43 2.94 1.83
N LEU A 55 -8.38 3.66 1.49
CA LEU A 55 -7.51 3.32 0.36
C LEU A 55 -6.20 2.74 0.90
N PHE A 56 -5.96 1.46 0.65
CA PHE A 56 -4.69 0.83 0.91
C PHE A 56 -3.74 1.06 -0.26
N THR A 57 -2.57 1.60 0.02
CA THR A 57 -1.57 1.95 -1.00
C THR A 57 -0.29 1.17 -0.79
N MET A 58 0.34 0.79 -1.89
CA MET A 58 1.64 0.11 -1.94
C MET A 58 2.55 0.90 -2.87
N MET A 59 3.74 1.25 -2.39
CA MET A 59 4.71 2.07 -3.11
C MET A 59 5.98 1.29 -3.35
N PHE A 60 6.30 1.08 -4.61
CA PHE A 60 7.56 0.50 -5.05
C PHE A 60 8.67 1.55 -5.06
N SER A 61 9.92 1.14 -4.87
CA SER A 61 11.08 2.03 -4.86
C SER A 61 11.27 2.84 -6.17
N CYS A 62 10.76 2.33 -7.29
CA CYS A 62 10.69 3.07 -8.57
C CYS A 62 9.56 4.10 -8.63
N GLY A 63 8.87 4.36 -7.51
CA GLY A 63 7.78 5.33 -7.42
C GLY A 63 6.42 4.84 -7.92
N LEU A 64 6.32 3.60 -8.44
CA LEU A 64 5.04 3.05 -8.84
C LEU A 64 4.15 2.82 -7.62
N MET A 65 2.88 3.19 -7.74
CA MET A 65 1.84 2.97 -6.75
C MET A 65 0.85 1.91 -7.22
N LEU A 66 0.47 1.00 -6.31
CA LEU A 66 -0.80 0.26 -6.39
C LEU A 66 -1.74 0.78 -5.31
N ALA A 67 -3.04 0.79 -5.58
CA ALA A 67 -4.04 1.28 -4.64
C ALA A 67 -5.30 0.42 -4.67
N PHE A 68 -5.81 0.09 -3.49
CA PHE A 68 -6.94 -0.82 -3.30
C PHE A 68 -7.96 -0.21 -2.35
N LEU A 69 -9.20 -0.09 -2.82
CA LEU A 69 -10.32 0.35 -2.01
C LEU A 69 -10.74 -0.77 -1.05
N ARG A 70 -10.93 -0.45 0.23
CA ARG A 70 -11.33 -1.41 1.26
C ARG A 70 -12.46 -0.88 2.10
N ASP A 71 -13.39 -1.76 2.47
CA ASP A 71 -14.50 -1.43 3.36
C ASP A 71 -14.04 -1.29 4.84
N ALA A 72 -12.91 -1.89 5.20
CA ALA A 72 -12.39 -1.83 6.57
C ALA A 72 -10.86 -1.91 6.63
N LYS A 73 -10.29 -1.25 7.64
CA LYS A 73 -8.87 -1.25 7.97
C LYS A 73 -8.53 -2.45 8.87
N THR A 74 -8.47 -3.66 8.30
CA THR A 74 -8.24 -4.91 9.04
C THR A 74 -7.11 -5.76 8.44
N ALA A 75 -6.48 -6.60 9.27
CA ALA A 75 -5.46 -7.55 8.82
C ALA A 75 -6.01 -8.54 7.78
N GLN A 76 -7.29 -8.89 7.88
CA GLN A 76 -7.94 -9.80 6.95
C GLN A 76 -8.09 -9.20 5.55
N THR A 77 -8.50 -7.93 5.45
CA THR A 77 -8.60 -7.24 4.15
C THR A 77 -7.22 -7.03 3.53
N THR A 78 -6.20 -6.72 4.33
CA THR A 78 -4.79 -6.66 3.87
C THR A 78 -4.34 -8.00 3.31
N THR A 79 -4.54 -9.09 4.04
CA THR A 79 -4.17 -10.45 3.59
C THR A 79 -4.83 -10.83 2.27
N ARG A 80 -6.12 -10.48 2.08
CA ARG A 80 -6.83 -10.74 0.81
C ARG A 80 -6.15 -10.04 -0.38
N ILE A 81 -5.68 -8.80 -0.18
CA ILE A 81 -4.94 -8.07 -1.23
C ILE A 81 -3.64 -8.79 -1.57
N PHE A 82 -2.83 -9.19 -0.57
CA PHE A 82 -1.59 -9.93 -0.84
C PHE A 82 -1.84 -11.28 -1.53
N ASN A 83 -2.92 -11.99 -1.19
CA ASN A 83 -3.30 -13.22 -1.87
C ASN A 83 -3.71 -12.97 -3.33
N MET A 84 -4.48 -11.91 -3.59
CA MET A 84 -4.86 -11.51 -4.94
C MET A 84 -3.62 -11.14 -5.79
N LEU A 85 -2.68 -10.37 -5.22
CA LEU A 85 -1.43 -10.00 -5.89
C LEU A 85 -0.57 -11.23 -6.21
N GLN A 86 -0.45 -12.18 -5.28
CA GLN A 86 0.26 -13.44 -5.53
C GLN A 86 -0.40 -14.26 -6.64
N ASN A 87 -1.74 -14.35 -6.65
CA ASN A 87 -2.46 -15.06 -7.70
C ASN A 87 -2.28 -14.39 -9.08
N ALA A 88 -2.25 -13.06 -9.12
CA ALA A 88 -2.04 -12.32 -10.37
C ALA A 88 -0.61 -12.43 -10.90
N ALA A 89 0.40 -12.36 -10.02
CA ALA A 89 1.81 -12.39 -10.37
C ALA A 89 2.33 -13.83 -10.60
N GLY A 90 1.76 -14.82 -9.90
CA GLY A 90 2.41 -16.10 -9.62
C GLY A 90 3.45 -15.96 -8.51
N LEU A 91 3.70 -17.04 -7.76
CA LEU A 91 4.53 -17.00 -6.55
C LEU A 91 5.92 -16.43 -6.79
N GLU A 92 6.64 -16.94 -7.78
CA GLU A 92 8.03 -16.54 -8.09
C GLU A 92 8.14 -15.03 -8.38
N PHE A 93 7.24 -14.52 -9.22
CA PHE A 93 7.26 -13.10 -9.57
C PHE A 93 6.72 -12.23 -8.42
N PHE A 94 5.78 -12.74 -7.63
CA PHE A 94 5.35 -12.07 -6.41
C PHE A 94 6.52 -11.88 -5.43
N MET A 95 7.35 -12.89 -5.21
CA MET A 95 8.52 -12.79 -4.34
C MET A 95 9.57 -11.80 -4.88
N THR A 96 9.65 -11.64 -6.19
CA THR A 96 10.48 -10.62 -6.85
C THR A 96 9.92 -9.21 -6.64
N LEU A 97 8.59 -9.05 -6.74
CA LEU A 97 7.91 -7.76 -6.58
C LEU A 97 7.84 -7.30 -5.12
N PHE A 98 7.65 -8.25 -4.20
CA PHE A 98 7.42 -8.00 -2.77
C PHE A 98 8.43 -8.74 -1.88
N PRO A 99 9.74 -8.56 -2.08
CA PRO A 99 10.76 -9.26 -1.29
C PRO A 99 10.71 -8.85 0.19
N ALA A 100 10.37 -7.59 0.45
CA ALA A 100 10.13 -7.03 1.77
C ALA A 100 9.05 -5.96 1.71
N VAL A 101 8.25 -5.87 2.76
CA VAL A 101 7.18 -4.89 2.93
C VAL A 101 7.44 -4.09 4.20
N LEU A 102 7.37 -2.76 4.11
CA LEU A 102 7.52 -1.85 5.25
C LEU A 102 6.19 -1.12 5.49
N GLY A 103 5.55 -1.39 6.62
CA GLY A 103 4.29 -0.77 7.03
C GLY A 103 4.41 0.07 8.30
N ASP A 104 3.34 0.77 8.63
CA ASP A 104 3.18 1.39 9.92
C ASP A 104 2.67 0.38 10.98
N ASN A 105 2.39 0.89 12.19
CA ASN A 105 1.87 0.10 13.29
C ASN A 105 0.33 0.01 13.29
N GLY A 106 -0.31 0.15 12.14
CA GLY A 106 -1.77 0.12 12.02
C GLY A 106 -2.40 -1.25 12.31
N PRO A 107 -3.70 -1.29 12.71
CA PRO A 107 -4.39 -2.54 13.02
C PRO A 107 -4.49 -3.50 11.83
N GLU A 108 -4.40 -2.98 10.60
CA GLU A 108 -4.38 -3.77 9.37
C GLU A 108 -3.13 -4.66 9.21
N PHE A 109 -2.11 -4.42 10.02
CA PHE A 109 -0.87 -5.19 10.06
C PHE A 109 -0.68 -5.97 11.37
N SER A 110 -1.74 -6.08 12.19
CA SER A 110 -1.68 -6.77 13.48
C SER A 110 -1.36 -8.28 13.39
N ASN A 111 -1.48 -8.88 12.20
CA ASN A 111 -1.09 -10.25 11.94
C ASN A 111 -0.14 -10.35 10.72
N PRO A 112 1.14 -9.99 10.87
CA PRO A 112 2.12 -10.00 9.79
C PRO A 112 2.34 -11.39 9.19
N LYS A 113 2.18 -12.47 9.97
CA LYS A 113 2.31 -13.85 9.47
C LYS A 113 1.32 -14.16 8.34
N MET A 114 0.13 -13.57 8.35
CA MET A 114 -0.85 -13.75 7.26
C MET A 114 -0.41 -13.09 5.95
N VAL A 115 0.42 -12.05 6.02
CA VAL A 115 1.05 -11.42 4.85
C VAL A 115 2.28 -12.21 4.42
N GLU A 116 3.13 -12.60 5.36
CA GLU A 116 4.42 -13.24 5.10
C GLU A 116 4.32 -14.67 4.58
N PHE A 117 3.29 -15.40 4.99
CA PHE A 117 3.17 -16.83 4.68
C PHE A 117 1.89 -17.13 3.89
N PHE A 118 1.95 -18.18 3.09
CA PHE A 118 0.81 -18.74 2.37
C PHE A 118 0.80 -20.27 2.49
N ARG A 119 -0.31 -20.90 2.12
CA ARG A 119 -0.45 -22.35 2.05
C ARG A 119 -0.34 -22.78 0.60
N PRO A 120 0.75 -23.47 0.18
CA PRO A 120 0.93 -23.88 -1.21
C PRO A 120 -0.09 -24.95 -1.63
N ASP A 121 -0.48 -25.82 -0.71
CA ASP A 121 -1.46 -26.88 -0.94
C ASP A 121 -2.42 -26.98 0.25
N PRO A 122 -3.45 -26.11 0.30
CA PRO A 122 -4.38 -26.10 1.44
C PRO A 122 -5.29 -27.32 1.53
N LYS A 123 -5.45 -28.08 0.42
CA LYS A 123 -6.32 -29.27 0.37
C LYS A 123 -5.63 -30.53 0.91
N HIS A 124 -4.37 -30.76 0.52
CA HIS A 124 -3.64 -32.00 0.85
C HIS A 124 -2.65 -31.79 1.99
N ASN A 125 -2.15 -30.56 2.20
CA ASN A 125 -1.25 -30.23 3.30
C ASN A 125 -1.64 -28.89 3.95
N PRO A 126 -2.74 -28.85 4.74
CA PRO A 126 -3.26 -27.60 5.30
C PRO A 126 -2.37 -26.95 6.35
N THR A 127 -1.40 -27.68 6.91
CA THR A 127 -0.48 -27.18 7.94
C THR A 127 0.81 -26.61 7.36
N LYS A 128 1.16 -26.96 6.10
CA LYS A 128 2.36 -26.46 5.46
C LYS A 128 2.24 -24.97 5.13
N LEU A 129 3.16 -24.17 5.67
CA LEU A 129 3.30 -22.76 5.40
C LEU A 129 4.62 -22.50 4.71
N GLU A 130 4.61 -21.69 3.66
CA GLU A 130 5.80 -21.21 2.98
C GLU A 130 5.85 -19.69 3.02
N ARG A 131 7.06 -19.13 3.20
CA ARG A 131 7.25 -17.69 3.21
C ARG A 131 7.23 -17.15 1.78
N ARG A 132 6.46 -16.07 1.58
CA ARG A 132 6.39 -15.34 0.29
C ARG A 132 6.95 -13.93 0.34
N THR A 133 7.08 -13.33 1.54
CA THR A 133 7.63 -11.99 1.75
C THR A 133 8.10 -11.83 3.19
N TRP A 134 8.80 -10.73 3.47
CA TRP A 134 9.12 -10.29 4.81
C TRP A 134 8.31 -9.02 5.13
N MET A 135 7.79 -8.92 6.34
CA MET A 135 7.07 -7.74 6.81
C MET A 135 7.82 -7.08 7.95
N PHE A 136 8.04 -5.75 7.83
CA PHE A 136 8.68 -4.93 8.84
C PHE A 136 7.81 -3.72 9.18
N PHE A 137 8.10 -3.11 10.32
CA PHE A 137 7.35 -1.98 10.85
C PHE A 137 8.24 -0.77 11.08
N CYS A 138 7.73 0.40 10.70
CA CYS A 138 8.34 1.67 11.10
C CYS A 138 8.23 1.88 12.62
N ASP A 139 9.12 2.71 13.15
CA ASP A 139 8.97 3.21 14.50
C ASP A 139 7.70 4.07 14.61
N PRO A 140 7.06 4.10 15.79
CA PRO A 140 5.92 4.96 16.00
C PRO A 140 6.26 6.44 15.72
N TYR A 141 5.36 7.13 15.01
CA TYR A 141 5.50 8.56 14.66
C TYR A 141 6.71 8.93 13.81
N ARG A 142 7.29 7.97 13.09
CA ARG A 142 8.45 8.16 12.18
C ARG A 142 8.04 8.02 10.71
N SER A 143 7.25 8.97 10.20
CA SER A 143 6.81 9.00 8.80
C SER A 143 7.97 9.08 7.81
N SER A 144 9.07 9.75 8.19
CA SER A 144 10.30 9.84 7.39
C SER A 144 10.93 8.49 7.01
N GLN A 145 10.52 7.40 7.65
CA GLN A 145 10.96 6.04 7.31
C GLN A 145 10.23 5.44 6.09
N LYS A 146 9.18 6.12 5.56
CA LYS A 146 8.44 5.74 4.35
C LYS A 146 8.39 6.91 3.34
N PRO A 147 9.51 7.36 2.76
CA PRO A 147 9.54 8.55 1.93
C PRO A 147 8.77 8.40 0.60
N HIS A 148 8.69 7.20 0.04
CA HIS A 148 7.97 6.97 -1.23
C HIS A 148 6.45 7.12 -1.05
N VAL A 149 5.90 6.66 0.07
CA VAL A 149 4.49 6.80 0.41
C VAL A 149 4.10 8.28 0.50
N GLU A 150 4.86 9.09 1.24
CA GLU A 150 4.54 10.50 1.45
C GLU A 150 4.45 11.28 0.14
N ASN A 151 5.43 11.13 -0.74
CA ASN A 151 5.47 11.81 -2.04
C ASN A 151 4.28 11.45 -2.93
N ASN A 152 3.88 10.19 -2.97
CA ASN A 152 2.74 9.76 -3.78
C ASN A 152 1.40 10.18 -3.15
N HIS A 153 1.29 10.18 -1.83
CA HIS A 153 0.08 10.64 -1.15
C HIS A 153 -0.24 12.12 -1.43
N LEU A 154 0.76 12.97 -1.69
CA LEU A 154 0.51 14.34 -2.15
C LEU A 154 -0.29 14.36 -3.45
N LEU A 155 -0.01 13.47 -4.40
CA LEU A 155 -0.75 13.39 -5.67
C LEU A 155 -2.13 12.74 -5.48
N VAL A 156 -2.20 11.68 -4.66
CA VAL A 156 -3.49 11.09 -4.28
C VAL A 156 -4.40 12.15 -3.67
N ARG A 157 -3.86 13.03 -2.80
CA ARG A 157 -4.65 14.08 -2.14
C ARG A 157 -5.10 15.21 -3.06
N ARG A 158 -4.51 15.37 -4.25
CA ARG A 158 -5.08 16.26 -5.28
C ARG A 158 -6.38 15.70 -5.85
N VAL A 159 -6.47 14.38 -6.01
CA VAL A 159 -7.64 13.68 -6.55
C VAL A 159 -8.65 13.36 -5.43
N MET A 160 -8.18 12.93 -4.28
CA MET A 160 -8.95 12.49 -3.12
C MET A 160 -8.62 13.35 -1.88
N PRO A 161 -9.23 14.54 -1.74
CA PRO A 161 -8.93 15.46 -0.64
C PRO A 161 -9.19 14.84 0.73
N LYS A 162 -8.47 15.31 1.75
CA LYS A 162 -8.70 14.87 3.13
C LYS A 162 -10.10 15.28 3.59
N GLY A 163 -10.84 14.33 4.16
CA GLY A 163 -12.21 14.53 4.63
C GLY A 163 -13.29 14.12 3.64
N ALA A 164 -12.96 13.88 2.36
CA ALA A 164 -13.90 13.33 1.40
C ALA A 164 -14.20 11.86 1.72
N SER A 165 -15.48 11.44 1.67
CA SER A 165 -15.87 10.05 1.81
C SER A 165 -15.49 9.25 0.55
N PHE A 166 -15.00 8.03 0.77
CA PHE A 166 -14.69 7.07 -0.31
C PHE A 166 -15.80 6.05 -0.54
N ASP A 167 -16.92 6.12 0.22
CA ASP A 167 -17.99 5.11 0.22
C ASP A 167 -18.67 4.94 -1.13
N GLY A 168 -18.86 6.04 -1.85
CA GLY A 168 -19.43 6.05 -3.20
C GLY A 168 -18.47 5.55 -4.30
N LEU A 169 -17.19 5.32 -3.98
CA LEU A 169 -16.21 4.87 -4.97
C LEU A 169 -16.25 3.35 -5.19
N ARG A 170 -15.86 2.96 -6.40
CA ARG A 170 -15.57 1.60 -6.83
C ARG A 170 -14.10 1.45 -7.19
N GLN A 171 -13.59 0.21 -7.19
CA GLN A 171 -12.19 -0.07 -7.48
C GLN A 171 -11.77 0.48 -8.85
N GLU A 172 -12.64 0.42 -9.88
CA GLU A 172 -12.31 0.90 -11.23
C GLU A 172 -11.97 2.42 -11.27
N GLN A 173 -12.58 3.20 -10.39
CA GLN A 173 -12.26 4.63 -10.26
C GLN A 173 -10.88 4.82 -9.61
N VAL A 174 -10.56 3.99 -8.60
CA VAL A 174 -9.24 3.96 -7.96
C VAL A 174 -8.17 3.50 -8.96
N ASP A 175 -8.43 2.47 -9.78
CA ASP A 175 -7.51 1.97 -10.82
C ASP A 175 -7.21 3.08 -11.85
N ARG A 176 -8.24 3.86 -12.21
CA ARG A 176 -8.08 5.03 -13.08
C ARG A 176 -7.16 6.07 -12.44
N MET A 177 -7.44 6.47 -11.19
CA MET A 177 -6.57 7.40 -10.45
C MET A 177 -5.14 6.89 -10.38
N THR A 178 -4.97 5.62 -10.04
CA THR A 178 -3.66 4.97 -9.94
C THR A 178 -2.90 5.02 -11.27
N SER A 179 -3.61 4.81 -12.39
CA SER A 179 -3.03 4.92 -13.73
C SER A 179 -2.52 6.34 -14.02
N HIS A 180 -3.30 7.37 -13.68
CA HIS A 180 -2.90 8.78 -13.85
C HIS A 180 -1.71 9.15 -12.93
N VAL A 181 -1.75 8.76 -11.65
CA VAL A 181 -0.64 8.99 -10.71
C VAL A 181 0.65 8.36 -11.20
N ASN A 182 0.58 7.11 -11.70
CA ASN A 182 1.76 6.39 -12.21
C ASN A 182 2.24 6.88 -13.58
N SER A 183 1.42 7.62 -14.30
CA SER A 183 1.78 8.24 -15.59
C SER A 183 2.22 9.70 -15.46
N TYR A 184 2.24 10.25 -14.23
CA TYR A 184 2.74 11.59 -13.96
C TYR A 184 4.28 11.57 -13.87
N PRO A 185 5.01 12.33 -14.70
CA PRO A 185 6.48 12.37 -14.69
C PRO A 185 7.05 12.80 -13.33
N ARG A 186 8.18 12.23 -12.93
CA ARG A 186 8.87 12.55 -11.67
C ARG A 186 10.25 13.13 -11.91
N ALA A 187 10.57 14.23 -11.24
CA ALA A 187 11.92 14.78 -11.25
C ALA A 187 12.96 13.77 -10.71
N SER A 188 12.59 13.01 -9.67
CA SER A 188 13.44 11.96 -9.08
C SER A 188 13.70 10.76 -10.00
N LEU A 189 13.02 10.67 -11.14
CA LEU A 189 13.20 9.64 -12.17
C LEU A 189 13.68 10.24 -13.50
N ASP A 190 14.35 11.38 -13.46
CA ASP A 190 14.83 12.11 -14.64
C ASP A 190 13.72 12.39 -15.67
N GLY A 191 12.53 12.75 -15.18
CA GLY A 191 11.36 13.02 -16.00
C GLY A 191 10.62 11.78 -16.51
N LYS A 192 11.06 10.57 -16.19
CA LYS A 192 10.31 9.34 -16.49
C LYS A 192 9.07 9.21 -15.60
N THR A 193 8.11 8.45 -16.06
CA THR A 193 6.94 8.10 -15.26
C THR A 193 7.23 6.87 -14.38
N PRO A 194 6.60 6.75 -13.21
CA PRO A 194 6.67 5.51 -12.41
C PRO A 194 6.28 4.26 -13.18
N TYR A 195 5.28 4.37 -14.07
CA TYR A 195 4.87 3.27 -14.95
C TYR A 195 6.04 2.83 -15.87
N ASP A 196 6.68 3.77 -16.55
CA ASP A 196 7.78 3.47 -17.47
C ASP A 196 9.01 2.93 -16.72
N ALA A 197 9.30 3.46 -15.53
CA ALA A 197 10.38 2.98 -14.67
C ALA A 197 10.13 1.52 -14.20
N PHE A 198 8.91 1.20 -13.80
CA PHE A 198 8.53 -0.15 -13.37
C PHE A 198 8.64 -1.15 -14.54
N VAL A 199 8.11 -0.80 -15.70
CA VAL A 199 8.18 -1.66 -16.89
C VAL A 199 9.64 -1.80 -17.38
N SER A 200 10.45 -0.76 -17.28
CA SER A 200 11.88 -0.84 -17.59
C SER A 200 12.62 -1.81 -16.66
N PHE A 201 12.25 -1.88 -15.38
CA PHE A 201 12.89 -2.74 -14.39
C PHE A 201 12.42 -4.20 -14.47
N TYR A 202 11.11 -4.43 -14.63
CA TYR A 202 10.51 -5.77 -14.57
C TYR A 202 10.13 -6.36 -15.93
N GLY A 203 10.34 -5.61 -17.03
CA GLY A 203 10.08 -6.06 -18.41
C GLY A 203 8.61 -6.37 -18.68
N GLU A 204 8.37 -7.29 -19.62
CA GLU A 204 7.01 -7.71 -20.01
C GLU A 204 6.24 -8.42 -18.88
N ARG A 205 6.93 -9.10 -17.96
CA ARG A 205 6.28 -9.67 -16.75
C ARG A 205 5.67 -8.56 -15.89
N GLY A 206 6.40 -7.43 -15.72
CA GLY A 206 5.92 -6.26 -15.01
C GLY A 206 4.73 -5.61 -15.71
N ARG A 207 4.80 -5.44 -17.03
CA ARG A 207 3.70 -4.90 -17.83
C ARG A 207 2.43 -5.76 -17.68
N GLY A 208 2.55 -7.07 -17.87
CA GLY A 208 1.42 -8.00 -17.74
C GLY A 208 0.83 -8.05 -16.33
N PHE A 209 1.67 -7.83 -15.29
CA PHE A 209 1.17 -7.69 -13.93
C PHE A 209 0.36 -6.39 -13.74
N LEU A 210 0.83 -5.25 -14.25
CA LEU A 210 0.10 -3.98 -14.17
C LEU A 210 -1.24 -4.05 -14.92
N GLU A 211 -1.29 -4.72 -16.07
CA GLU A 211 -2.53 -4.95 -16.82
C GLU A 211 -3.56 -5.73 -15.99
N LYS A 212 -3.12 -6.78 -15.29
CA LYS A 212 -3.99 -7.55 -14.37
C LYS A 212 -4.45 -6.72 -13.16
N MET A 213 -3.71 -5.69 -12.79
CA MET A 213 -4.08 -4.73 -11.74
C MET A 213 -4.86 -3.53 -12.29
N ASN A 214 -5.28 -3.56 -13.56
CA ASN A 214 -5.94 -2.46 -14.27
C ASN A 214 -5.15 -1.14 -14.25
N VAL A 215 -3.84 -1.19 -14.04
CA VAL A 215 -2.96 -0.02 -14.12
C VAL A 215 -2.45 0.12 -15.53
N ARG A 216 -2.79 1.24 -16.18
CA ARG A 216 -2.47 1.50 -17.58
C ARG A 216 -1.61 2.75 -17.72
N ARG A 217 -0.80 2.79 -18.76
CA ARG A 217 -0.09 4.01 -19.13
C ARG A 217 -1.06 5.02 -19.73
N VAL A 218 -1.09 6.23 -19.18
CA VAL A 218 -1.87 7.36 -19.68
C VAL A 218 -0.94 8.28 -20.46
N ASN A 219 -1.39 8.80 -21.62
CA ASN A 219 -0.62 9.78 -22.38
C ASN A 219 -0.42 11.05 -21.57
N ALA A 220 0.75 11.68 -21.69
CA ALA A 220 1.13 12.84 -20.88
C ALA A 220 0.09 13.97 -20.92
N ASP A 221 -0.43 14.28 -22.13
CA ASP A 221 -1.44 15.33 -22.34
C ASP A 221 -2.81 15.00 -21.74
N CYS A 222 -3.05 13.72 -21.39
CA CYS A 222 -4.30 13.25 -20.80
C CYS A 222 -4.22 13.07 -19.29
N VAL A 223 -3.03 13.24 -18.68
CA VAL A 223 -2.86 13.05 -17.23
C VAL A 223 -3.60 14.14 -16.47
N THR A 224 -4.56 13.72 -15.66
CA THR A 224 -5.39 14.60 -14.81
C THR A 224 -5.25 14.17 -13.36
N LEU A 225 -5.00 15.12 -12.47
CA LEU A 225 -4.85 14.87 -11.03
C LEU A 225 -5.77 15.84 -10.25
N ASP A 226 -7.06 15.72 -10.47
CA ASP A 226 -8.09 16.44 -9.74
C ASP A 226 -9.34 15.54 -9.49
N PRO A 227 -10.27 15.92 -8.61
CA PRO A 227 -11.41 15.07 -8.24
C PRO A 227 -12.37 14.70 -9.38
N SER A 228 -12.40 15.45 -10.49
CA SER A 228 -13.26 15.13 -11.63
C SER A 228 -12.92 13.81 -12.30
N LEU A 229 -11.66 13.37 -12.13
CA LEU A 229 -11.17 12.08 -12.60
C LEU A 229 -12.00 10.89 -12.09
N LEU A 230 -12.56 11.01 -10.87
CA LEU A 230 -13.36 9.96 -10.22
C LEU A 230 -14.87 10.08 -10.49
N GLY A 231 -15.26 11.06 -11.31
CA GLY A 231 -16.64 11.29 -11.72
C GLY A 231 -17.32 12.43 -10.97
N PRO A 232 -18.51 12.86 -11.46
CA PRO A 232 -19.19 14.06 -10.97
C PRO A 232 -19.64 13.96 -9.52
N ASP A 233 -20.07 12.77 -9.07
CA ASP A 233 -20.53 12.58 -7.69
C ASP A 233 -19.39 12.69 -6.71
N PHE A 234 -18.23 12.07 -7.01
CA PHE A 234 -17.05 12.22 -6.16
C PHE A 234 -16.49 13.63 -6.21
N LYS A 235 -16.52 14.30 -7.37
CA LYS A 235 -16.10 15.70 -7.46
C LYS A 235 -16.91 16.58 -6.50
N ARG A 236 -18.23 16.43 -6.46
CA ARG A 236 -19.11 17.16 -5.54
C ARG A 236 -18.76 16.85 -4.07
N GLU A 237 -18.53 15.58 -3.72
CA GLU A 237 -18.11 15.22 -2.37
C GLU A 237 -16.75 15.83 -2.00
N ALA A 238 -15.79 15.84 -2.92
CA ALA A 238 -14.48 16.45 -2.74
C ALA A 238 -14.57 17.97 -2.52
N ASP A 239 -15.39 18.67 -3.32
CA ASP A 239 -15.65 20.10 -3.18
C ASP A 239 -16.29 20.42 -1.81
N ASN A 240 -17.26 19.63 -1.37
CA ASN A 240 -17.89 19.75 -0.05
C ASN A 240 -16.87 19.51 1.10
N ALA A 241 -16.01 18.52 0.98
CA ALA A 241 -14.97 18.26 1.98
C ALA A 241 -14.00 19.44 2.11
N ILE A 242 -13.65 20.09 1.00
CA ILE A 242 -12.82 21.29 1.01
C ILE A 242 -13.55 22.47 1.68
N LEU A 243 -14.86 22.65 1.42
CA LEU A 243 -15.68 23.71 2.00
C LEU A 243 -15.87 23.50 3.52
N ARG A 244 -16.13 22.26 3.97
CA ARG A 244 -16.17 21.91 5.42
C ARG A 244 -14.85 22.26 6.10
N LYS A 245 -13.72 21.91 5.50
CA LYS A 245 -12.40 22.23 6.04
C LYS A 245 -12.14 23.74 6.16
N LYS A 246 -12.75 24.55 5.28
CA LYS A 246 -12.66 26.02 5.32
C LYS A 246 -13.72 26.66 6.24
N GLY A 247 -14.60 25.86 6.85
CA GLY A 247 -15.69 26.36 7.69
C GLY A 247 -16.80 27.11 6.93
N VAL A 248 -16.94 26.83 5.62
CA VAL A 248 -17.96 27.47 4.76
C VAL A 248 -19.29 26.74 4.85
N ILE A 249 -19.26 25.42 5.06
CA ILE A 249 -20.43 24.55 5.27
C ILE A 249 -20.17 23.62 6.47
N GLU A 250 -21.26 23.10 7.08
CA GLU A 250 -21.23 22.09 8.14
C GLU A 250 -20.92 20.68 7.64
#